data_1f28b4eb08b62538d4caf50a5e6ecaad
#
_entry.id   1f28b4eb08b62538d4caf50a5e6ecaad
#
_cell.length_a   1.000
_cell.length_b   1.000
_cell.length_c   1.000
_cell.angle_alpha   90.00
_cell.angle_beta   90.00
_cell.angle_gamma   90.00
#
_symmetry.space_group_name_H-M   'P 1'
#
loop_
_entity.id
_entity.type
_entity.pdbx_description
1 polymer ?
#
loop_
_entity_poly.entity_id
_entity_poly.type
_entity_poly.pdbx_seq_one_letter_code
_entity_poly.pdbx_strand_id
1 'polypeptide(L)'
;MKQLLLLIFLVTATISNVFSQQSAPTIGPENGSLVIVGGGKVPAEVWAKFIELAGGEGANIIVIPTALGDSSIKASKGFSSEKELLEKFGVAKVTVLHTIDPKEANTEAFIAPLRKATGVWFVGGRQWRLADSYLNTLAHKEFKNLLNRNGVIGGTSAGATIQGSFLFRGDAKSNTILEGDHLEGLDFIHNVAIDQHILPRNRQFDLISTIKKHPKLLGIGIDESTAIVVKKDQFEVIGNSVVAIYDIANFKEKATNPSGESGNNGPFFFLSKGQKFNLKDRKISK
;
A
#
# COMPACT_ATOMS: atom_id res chain seq x y z
N MET A 1 21.50 4.25 83.00
CA MET A 1 22.14 4.03 81.65
C MET A 1 21.17 3.28 80.79
N LYS A 2 20.43 3.97 79.96
CA LYS A 2 19.46 3.37 79.00
C LYS A 2 20.08 3.45 77.59
N GLN A 3 20.38 2.29 76.99
CA GLN A 3 20.82 2.20 75.60
C GLN A 3 19.61 2.32 74.67
N LEU A 4 19.68 3.31 73.78
CA LEU A 4 18.67 3.53 72.71
C LEU A 4 19.16 2.81 71.46
N LEU A 5 18.50 1.70 71.05
CA LEU A 5 18.73 1.00 69.78
C LEU A 5 18.02 1.77 68.73
N LEU A 6 18.78 2.33 67.78
CA LEU A 6 18.27 2.97 66.57
C LEU A 6 18.15 1.90 65.46
N LEU A 7 16.95 1.50 65.10
CA LEU A 7 16.66 0.59 63.99
C LEU A 7 16.60 1.42 62.71
N ILE A 8 17.59 1.28 61.79
CA ILE A 8 17.58 1.86 60.45
C ILE A 8 16.89 0.89 59.51
N PHE A 9 15.68 1.24 59.06
CA PHE A 9 14.98 0.54 58.00
C PHE A 9 15.57 0.99 56.64
N LEU A 10 16.33 0.10 55.98
CA LEU A 10 16.81 0.31 54.61
C LEU A 10 15.68 -0.10 53.64
N VAL A 11 14.96 0.88 53.07
CA VAL A 11 14.01 0.65 52.00
C VAL A 11 14.78 0.60 50.69
N THR A 12 15.06 -0.59 50.19
CA THR A 12 15.58 -0.79 48.84
C THR A 12 14.44 -0.68 47.83
N ALA A 13 14.31 0.50 47.18
CA ALA A 13 13.42 0.68 46.06
C ALA A 13 14.02 -0.05 44.84
N THR A 14 13.47 -1.20 44.49
CA THR A 14 13.75 -1.87 43.20
C THR A 14 13.06 -1.10 42.08
N ILE A 15 13.83 -0.28 41.37
CA ILE A 15 13.39 0.34 40.12
C ILE A 15 13.34 -0.76 39.06
N SER A 16 12.15 -1.32 38.83
CA SER A 16 11.90 -2.20 37.69
C SER A 16 11.94 -1.36 36.42
N ASN A 17 13.04 -1.40 35.69
CA ASN A 17 13.12 -0.87 34.35
C ASN A 17 12.17 -1.68 33.46
N VAL A 18 10.95 -1.19 33.27
CA VAL A 18 10.05 -1.69 32.24
C VAL A 18 10.61 -1.19 30.89
N PHE A 19 11.53 -1.95 30.30
CA PHE A 19 11.86 -1.77 28.90
C PHE A 19 10.57 -2.09 28.13
N SER A 20 9.88 -1.06 27.67
CA SER A 20 8.88 -1.20 26.63
C SER A 20 9.59 -1.84 25.43
N GLN A 21 9.33 -3.11 25.21
CA GLN A 21 9.80 -3.82 24.02
C GLN A 21 9.09 -3.17 22.84
N GLN A 22 9.77 -2.20 22.19
CA GLN A 22 9.25 -1.58 20.98
C GLN A 22 9.17 -2.68 19.93
N SER A 23 7.96 -3.10 19.59
CA SER A 23 7.74 -4.10 18.53
C SER A 23 8.42 -3.63 17.26
N ALA A 24 9.07 -4.54 16.54
CA ALA A 24 9.64 -4.21 15.24
C ALA A 24 8.55 -3.60 14.33
N PRO A 25 8.88 -2.55 13.55
CA PRO A 25 7.91 -1.89 12.69
C PRO A 25 7.23 -2.88 11.75
N THR A 26 5.95 -2.64 11.46
CA THR A 26 5.15 -3.45 10.53
C THR A 26 5.59 -3.21 9.08
N ILE A 27 5.33 -4.17 8.20
CA ILE A 27 5.59 -4.02 6.75
C ILE A 27 4.48 -3.17 6.11
N GLY A 28 3.22 -3.42 6.44
CA GLY A 28 2.11 -2.55 6.08
C GLY A 28 1.92 -1.43 7.12
N PRO A 29 0.89 -0.60 6.98
CA PRO A 29 0.66 0.52 7.89
C PRO A 29 0.40 0.04 9.31
N GLU A 30 1.05 0.67 10.28
CA GLU A 30 0.86 0.37 11.72
C GLU A 30 -0.60 0.54 12.15
N ASN A 31 -1.24 1.58 11.62
CA ASN A 31 -2.66 1.89 11.77
C ASN A 31 -3.28 2.11 10.40
N GLY A 32 -4.62 2.10 10.34
CA GLY A 32 -5.33 2.27 9.09
C GLY A 32 -5.25 1.06 8.16
N SER A 33 -5.53 1.27 6.88
CA SER A 33 -5.61 0.17 5.91
C SER A 33 -5.21 0.62 4.51
N LEU A 34 -4.77 -0.33 3.67
CA LEU A 34 -4.61 -0.10 2.24
C LEU A 34 -5.59 -0.97 1.45
N VAL A 35 -6.09 -0.45 0.33
CA VAL A 35 -6.87 -1.19 -0.68
C VAL A 35 -6.18 -1.04 -2.01
N ILE A 36 -5.41 -2.04 -2.41
CA ILE A 36 -4.48 -1.98 -3.54
C ILE A 36 -5.07 -2.81 -4.69
N VAL A 37 -5.48 -2.14 -5.79
CA VAL A 37 -6.22 -2.76 -6.90
C VAL A 37 -5.36 -2.88 -8.14
N GLY A 38 -5.30 -4.07 -8.73
CA GLY A 38 -4.46 -4.36 -9.90
C GLY A 38 -4.87 -3.69 -11.21
N GLY A 39 -6.00 -2.99 -11.23
CA GLY A 39 -6.48 -2.28 -12.42
C GLY A 39 -7.77 -2.84 -13.00
N GLY A 40 -8.09 -2.46 -14.24
CA GLY A 40 -9.36 -2.81 -14.87
C GLY A 40 -10.56 -2.18 -14.18
N LYS A 41 -11.72 -2.82 -14.33
CA LYS A 41 -12.95 -2.38 -13.63
C LYS A 41 -12.85 -2.79 -12.16
N VAL A 42 -12.90 -1.83 -11.26
CA VAL A 42 -12.91 -2.11 -9.82
C VAL A 42 -14.27 -2.70 -9.42
N PRO A 43 -14.32 -3.93 -8.85
CA PRO A 43 -15.57 -4.57 -8.45
C PRO A 43 -16.31 -3.81 -7.34
N ALA A 44 -17.63 -3.97 -7.29
CA ALA A 44 -18.47 -3.33 -6.28
C ALA A 44 -18.06 -3.72 -4.84
N GLU A 45 -17.66 -4.99 -4.62
CA GLU A 45 -17.19 -5.44 -3.31
C GLU A 45 -15.91 -4.72 -2.86
N VAL A 46 -15.01 -4.37 -3.80
CA VAL A 46 -13.77 -3.63 -3.49
C VAL A 46 -14.10 -2.20 -3.09
N TRP A 47 -15.02 -1.55 -3.83
CA TRP A 47 -15.52 -0.23 -3.47
C TRP A 47 -16.22 -0.24 -2.12
N ALA A 48 -17.09 -1.21 -1.87
CA ALA A 48 -17.79 -1.36 -0.59
C ALA A 48 -16.79 -1.52 0.57
N LYS A 49 -15.73 -2.33 0.38
CA LYS A 49 -14.68 -2.52 1.39
C LYS A 49 -13.88 -1.23 1.61
N PHE A 50 -13.52 -0.49 0.58
CA PHE A 50 -12.83 0.80 0.71
C PHE A 50 -13.69 1.81 1.46
N ILE A 51 -14.98 1.93 1.11
CA ILE A 51 -15.93 2.85 1.76
C ILE A 51 -16.16 2.46 3.23
N GLU A 52 -16.34 1.17 3.52
CA GLU A 52 -16.43 0.64 4.89
C GLU A 52 -15.22 1.09 5.73
N LEU A 53 -14.01 0.89 5.21
CA LEU A 53 -12.77 1.26 5.88
C LEU A 53 -12.58 2.78 6.00
N ALA A 54 -13.20 3.56 5.11
CA ALA A 54 -13.22 5.02 5.17
C ALA A 54 -14.24 5.58 6.16
N GLY A 55 -15.06 4.75 6.79
CA GLY A 55 -16.10 5.16 7.76
C GLY A 55 -17.53 5.10 7.25
N GLY A 56 -17.80 4.40 6.14
CA GLY A 56 -19.15 4.19 5.59
C GLY A 56 -19.81 5.51 5.16
N GLU A 57 -21.03 5.77 5.64
CA GLU A 57 -21.78 6.98 5.33
C GLU A 57 -21.10 8.27 5.83
N GLY A 58 -20.29 8.17 6.89
CA GLY A 58 -19.50 9.28 7.43
C GLY A 58 -18.17 9.53 6.68
N ALA A 59 -17.88 8.80 5.61
CA ALA A 59 -16.64 8.90 4.89
C ALA A 59 -16.45 10.30 4.26
N ASN A 60 -15.21 10.80 4.39
CA ASN A 60 -14.72 12.01 3.71
C ASN A 60 -13.57 11.59 2.81
N ILE A 61 -13.84 11.40 1.53
CA ILE A 61 -12.90 10.82 0.58
C ILE A 61 -12.27 11.88 -0.31
N ILE A 62 -10.94 11.83 -0.42
CA ILE A 62 -10.17 12.61 -1.37
C ILE A 62 -9.79 11.71 -2.55
N VAL A 63 -10.13 12.12 -3.77
CA VAL A 63 -9.72 11.47 -5.01
C VAL A 63 -8.51 12.19 -5.59
N ILE A 64 -7.43 11.46 -5.88
CA ILE A 64 -6.17 11.97 -6.45
C ILE A 64 -6.04 11.46 -7.89
N PRO A 65 -6.36 12.27 -8.91
CA PRO A 65 -6.29 11.87 -10.30
C PRO A 65 -4.93 12.14 -10.97
N THR A 66 -3.93 12.57 -10.24
CA THR A 66 -2.67 13.13 -10.75
C THR A 66 -1.88 12.15 -11.65
N ALA A 67 -2.06 10.84 -11.50
CA ALA A 67 -1.48 9.85 -12.40
C ALA A 67 -1.96 9.97 -13.86
N LEU A 68 -3.13 10.55 -14.09
CA LEU A 68 -3.65 10.79 -15.44
C LEU A 68 -2.93 11.97 -16.11
N GLY A 69 -2.99 11.98 -17.44
CA GLY A 69 -2.47 13.14 -18.21
C GLY A 69 -3.32 14.39 -18.00
N ASP A 70 -2.70 15.56 -18.01
CA ASP A 70 -3.36 16.85 -17.77
C ASP A 70 -4.51 17.12 -18.74
N SER A 71 -4.37 16.67 -20.01
CA SER A 71 -5.46 16.74 -21.00
C SER A 71 -6.68 15.91 -20.57
N SER A 72 -6.46 14.73 -20.01
CA SER A 72 -7.52 13.86 -19.49
C SER A 72 -8.19 14.47 -18.26
N ILE A 73 -7.42 15.07 -17.36
CA ILE A 73 -7.95 15.76 -16.17
C ILE A 73 -8.78 16.98 -16.59
N LYS A 74 -8.31 17.77 -17.56
CA LYS A 74 -9.06 18.91 -18.09
C LYS A 74 -10.33 18.49 -18.83
N ALA A 75 -10.25 17.44 -19.65
CA ALA A 75 -11.41 16.91 -20.41
C ALA A 75 -12.52 16.36 -19.49
N SER A 76 -12.17 15.78 -18.35
CA SER A 76 -13.11 15.23 -17.37
C SER A 76 -13.77 16.30 -16.46
N LYS A 77 -13.58 17.60 -16.73
CA LYS A 77 -14.10 18.71 -15.93
C LYS A 77 -13.85 18.58 -14.42
N GLY A 78 -12.65 18.11 -14.05
CA GLY A 78 -12.23 17.95 -12.67
C GLY A 78 -12.53 16.58 -12.05
N PHE A 79 -12.58 15.52 -12.89
CA PHE A 79 -12.68 14.14 -12.45
C PHE A 79 -13.97 13.75 -11.79
N SER A 80 -14.93 13.53 -12.61
CA SER A 80 -16.25 13.14 -12.15
C SER A 80 -16.45 11.64 -11.99
N SER A 81 -15.67 10.76 -12.68
CA SER A 81 -15.99 9.33 -12.73
C SER A 81 -15.88 8.62 -11.38
N GLU A 82 -14.77 8.76 -10.68
CA GLU A 82 -14.60 8.17 -9.34
C GLU A 82 -15.44 8.91 -8.29
N LYS A 83 -15.54 10.24 -8.40
CA LYS A 83 -16.40 11.03 -7.53
C LYS A 83 -17.85 10.62 -7.70
N GLU A 84 -18.37 10.63 -8.92
CA GLU A 84 -19.75 10.23 -9.22
C GLU A 84 -20.02 8.78 -8.78
N LEU A 85 -19.05 7.90 -8.96
CA LEU A 85 -19.16 6.51 -8.53
C LEU A 85 -19.27 6.41 -7.00
N LEU A 86 -18.39 7.08 -6.26
CA LEU A 86 -18.44 7.11 -4.80
C LEU A 86 -19.72 7.72 -4.26
N GLU A 87 -20.20 8.80 -4.89
CA GLU A 87 -21.50 9.42 -4.56
C GLU A 87 -22.67 8.46 -4.80
N LYS A 88 -22.65 7.65 -5.89
CA LYS A 88 -23.63 6.58 -6.13
C LYS A 88 -23.58 5.47 -5.08
N PHE A 89 -22.43 5.22 -4.46
CA PHE A 89 -22.29 4.32 -3.32
C PHE A 89 -22.67 4.96 -1.98
N GLY A 90 -23.22 6.18 -1.98
CA GLY A 90 -23.73 6.85 -0.78
C GLY A 90 -22.68 7.66 0.00
N VAL A 91 -21.49 7.89 -0.56
CA VAL A 91 -20.48 8.74 0.07
C VAL A 91 -20.88 10.21 -0.09
N ALA A 92 -21.25 10.87 1.02
CA ALA A 92 -21.75 12.24 1.00
C ALA A 92 -20.66 13.29 0.74
N LYS A 93 -19.39 12.99 1.04
CA LYS A 93 -18.30 13.95 0.90
C LYS A 93 -17.15 13.40 0.10
N VAL A 94 -17.06 13.83 -1.15
CA VAL A 94 -15.98 13.48 -2.07
C VAL A 94 -15.37 14.77 -2.62
N THR A 95 -14.05 14.92 -2.44
CA THR A 95 -13.28 16.07 -2.95
C THR A 95 -12.20 15.56 -3.89
N VAL A 96 -12.04 16.21 -5.04
CA VAL A 96 -10.91 15.96 -5.94
C VAL A 96 -9.78 16.90 -5.58
N LEU A 97 -8.57 16.35 -5.37
CA LEU A 97 -7.37 17.11 -5.06
C LEU A 97 -6.27 16.74 -6.06
N HIS A 98 -5.77 17.73 -6.77
CA HIS A 98 -4.79 17.52 -7.85
C HIS A 98 -3.80 18.65 -7.95
N THR A 99 -2.53 18.31 -8.08
CA THR A 99 -1.46 19.17 -8.56
C THR A 99 -0.38 18.31 -9.21
N ILE A 100 0.38 18.92 -10.12
CA ILE A 100 1.64 18.37 -10.66
C ILE A 100 2.86 19.15 -10.13
N ASP A 101 2.64 20.18 -9.34
CA ASP A 101 3.70 20.99 -8.76
C ASP A 101 3.97 20.56 -7.32
N PRO A 102 5.14 19.95 -7.02
CA PRO A 102 5.49 19.54 -5.67
C PRO A 102 5.59 20.74 -4.69
N LYS A 103 5.80 21.96 -5.19
CA LYS A 103 5.78 23.16 -4.34
C LYS A 103 4.37 23.45 -3.83
N GLU A 104 3.35 23.27 -4.68
CA GLU A 104 1.95 23.38 -4.28
C GLU A 104 1.57 22.27 -3.31
N ALA A 105 1.95 21.01 -3.60
CA ALA A 105 1.75 19.85 -2.71
C ALA A 105 2.41 20.03 -1.33
N ASN A 106 3.35 20.96 -1.23
CA ASN A 106 4.09 21.31 -0.01
C ASN A 106 3.52 22.54 0.70
N THR A 107 2.25 22.89 0.47
CA THR A 107 1.58 24.03 1.12
C THR A 107 0.50 23.60 2.09
N GLU A 108 0.29 24.41 3.14
CA GLU A 108 -0.79 24.23 4.11
C GLU A 108 -2.19 24.26 3.46
N ALA A 109 -2.36 25.11 2.45
CA ALA A 109 -3.61 25.24 1.71
C ALA A 109 -3.95 23.94 0.97
N PHE A 110 -2.96 23.32 0.30
CA PHE A 110 -3.16 22.07 -0.43
C PHE A 110 -3.52 20.91 0.50
N ILE A 111 -2.85 20.78 1.64
CA ILE A 111 -3.06 19.66 2.55
C ILE A 111 -4.27 19.81 3.48
N ALA A 112 -4.86 20.99 3.58
CA ALA A 112 -5.98 21.25 4.49
C ALA A 112 -7.17 20.26 4.33
N PRO A 113 -7.59 19.87 3.10
CA PRO A 113 -8.59 18.83 2.91
C PRO A 113 -8.12 17.44 3.40
N LEU A 114 -6.84 17.09 3.20
CA LEU A 114 -6.27 15.80 3.60
C LEU A 114 -6.32 15.59 5.11
N ARG A 115 -6.15 16.65 5.90
CA ARG A 115 -6.22 16.57 7.37
C ARG A 115 -7.59 16.11 7.90
N LYS A 116 -8.65 16.35 7.12
CA LYS A 116 -10.03 15.99 7.47
C LYS A 116 -10.51 14.72 6.76
N ALA A 117 -9.71 14.19 5.83
CA ALA A 117 -10.06 13.00 5.09
C ALA A 117 -10.05 11.76 5.98
N THR A 118 -10.94 10.82 5.67
CA THR A 118 -10.96 9.46 6.23
C THR A 118 -10.52 8.43 5.22
N GLY A 119 -10.54 8.77 3.92
CA GLY A 119 -10.04 7.95 2.83
C GLY A 119 -9.38 8.79 1.73
N VAL A 120 -8.36 8.22 1.08
CA VAL A 120 -7.72 8.75 -0.13
C VAL A 120 -7.74 7.67 -1.21
N TRP A 121 -8.15 8.04 -2.42
CA TRP A 121 -8.14 7.15 -3.58
C TRP A 121 -7.24 7.68 -4.69
N PHE A 122 -6.19 6.94 -5.02
CA PHE A 122 -5.31 7.24 -6.14
C PHE A 122 -5.83 6.59 -7.43
N VAL A 123 -6.10 7.38 -8.45
CA VAL A 123 -6.58 6.93 -9.75
C VAL A 123 -5.43 6.32 -10.57
N GLY A 124 -5.75 5.49 -11.55
CA GLY A 124 -4.79 4.92 -12.48
C GLY A 124 -4.17 5.94 -13.44
N GLY A 125 -3.15 5.53 -14.20
CA GLY A 125 -2.43 6.35 -15.17
C GLY A 125 -0.93 6.04 -15.19
N ARG A 126 -0.10 7.04 -14.90
CA ARG A 126 1.37 6.92 -14.86
C ARG A 126 1.87 7.22 -13.45
N GLN A 127 2.42 6.22 -12.78
CA GLN A 127 2.84 6.29 -11.38
C GLN A 127 3.97 7.28 -11.10
N TRP A 128 4.88 7.50 -12.06
CA TRP A 128 5.93 8.51 -11.93
C TRP A 128 5.37 9.92 -11.67
N ARG A 129 4.20 10.25 -12.25
CA ARG A 129 3.55 11.55 -12.01
C ARG A 129 3.15 11.75 -10.55
N LEU A 130 2.74 10.66 -9.87
CA LEU A 130 2.43 10.69 -8.43
C LEU A 130 3.70 10.86 -7.61
N ALA A 131 4.80 10.22 -8.02
CA ALA A 131 6.10 10.37 -7.36
C ALA A 131 6.60 11.81 -7.46
N ASP A 132 6.66 12.38 -8.67
CA ASP A 132 7.10 13.77 -8.91
C ASP A 132 6.28 14.79 -8.13
N SER A 133 4.94 14.58 -8.08
CA SER A 133 4.05 15.54 -7.46
C SER A 133 4.06 15.49 -5.93
N TYR A 134 4.25 14.30 -5.33
CA TYR A 134 3.95 14.12 -3.91
C TYR A 134 5.10 13.62 -3.05
N LEU A 135 6.12 12.92 -3.60
CA LEU A 135 7.24 12.44 -2.80
C LEU A 135 7.91 13.58 -2.02
N ASN A 136 8.18 13.31 -0.74
CA ASN A 136 8.89 14.24 0.16
C ASN A 136 8.21 15.61 0.37
N THR A 137 6.88 15.71 0.11
CA THR A 137 6.07 16.91 0.35
C THR A 137 5.24 16.80 1.64
N LEU A 138 4.59 17.90 2.04
CA LEU A 138 3.59 17.90 3.11
C LEU A 138 2.41 16.97 2.76
N ALA A 139 2.01 16.89 1.49
CA ALA A 139 0.96 15.95 1.06
C ALA A 139 1.36 14.49 1.33
N HIS A 140 2.61 14.09 1.03
CA HIS A 140 3.11 12.75 1.36
C HIS A 140 3.02 12.48 2.87
N LYS A 141 3.44 13.44 3.69
CA LYS A 141 3.32 13.33 5.14
C LYS A 141 1.86 13.19 5.60
N GLU A 142 0.93 13.95 4.99
CA GLU A 142 -0.49 13.88 5.35
C GLU A 142 -1.16 12.58 4.90
N PHE A 143 -0.71 11.95 3.80
CA PHE A 143 -1.14 10.59 3.46
C PHE A 143 -0.73 9.57 4.56
N LYS A 144 0.51 9.65 5.05
CA LYS A 144 0.94 8.81 6.18
C LYS A 144 0.19 9.13 7.48
N ASN A 145 -0.07 10.41 7.75
CA ASN A 145 -0.88 10.84 8.88
C ASN A 145 -2.33 10.33 8.81
N LEU A 146 -2.91 10.24 7.60
CA LEU A 146 -4.22 9.62 7.40
C LEU A 146 -4.23 8.16 7.89
N LEU A 147 -3.23 7.37 7.51
CA LEU A 147 -3.08 6.00 8.01
C LEU A 147 -2.90 5.97 9.52
N ASN A 148 -2.05 6.85 10.07
CA ASN A 148 -1.79 6.90 11.52
C ASN A 148 -3.05 7.17 12.36
N ARG A 149 -4.05 7.89 11.81
CA ARG A 149 -5.36 8.12 12.44
C ARG A 149 -6.44 7.12 12.00
N ASN A 150 -6.04 5.91 11.58
CA ASN A 150 -6.90 4.80 11.15
C ASN A 150 -7.71 5.05 9.86
N GLY A 151 -7.27 5.96 9.00
CA GLY A 151 -7.88 6.13 7.68
C GLY A 151 -7.48 5.04 6.69
N VAL A 152 -8.02 5.13 5.47
CA VAL A 152 -7.71 4.17 4.39
C VAL A 152 -7.12 4.86 3.18
N ILE A 153 -6.09 4.25 2.59
CA ILE A 153 -5.58 4.63 1.27
C ILE A 153 -5.94 3.52 0.30
N GLY A 154 -6.62 3.89 -0.78
CA GLY A 154 -6.92 2.99 -1.89
C GLY A 154 -6.33 3.51 -3.19
N GLY A 155 -6.22 2.63 -4.18
CA GLY A 155 -5.81 3.04 -5.52
C GLY A 155 -5.77 1.88 -6.50
N THR A 156 -5.89 2.24 -7.78
CA THR A 156 -5.95 1.28 -8.89
C THR A 156 -4.83 1.51 -9.89
N SER A 157 -4.27 0.44 -10.47
CA SER A 157 -3.22 0.51 -11.51
C SER A 157 -2.00 1.32 -11.04
N ALA A 158 -1.71 2.49 -11.62
CA ALA A 158 -0.66 3.39 -11.13
C ALA A 158 -0.85 3.80 -9.65
N GLY A 159 -2.11 3.99 -9.22
CA GLY A 159 -2.46 4.26 -7.83
C GLY A 159 -2.26 3.07 -6.89
N ALA A 160 -2.17 1.85 -7.42
CA ALA A 160 -1.73 0.68 -6.68
C ALA A 160 -0.21 0.66 -6.54
N THR A 161 0.51 0.78 -7.66
CA THR A 161 1.97 0.67 -7.69
C THR A 161 2.66 1.71 -6.83
N ILE A 162 2.14 2.95 -6.78
CA ILE A 162 2.71 4.05 -5.99
C ILE A 162 2.70 3.80 -4.47
N GLN A 163 1.86 2.86 -3.99
CA GLN A 163 1.75 2.55 -2.55
C GLN A 163 2.93 1.74 -2.01
N GLY A 164 3.66 1.02 -2.87
CA GLY A 164 4.88 0.31 -2.50
C GLY A 164 6.03 1.25 -2.17
N SER A 165 7.08 0.71 -1.54
CA SER A 165 8.34 1.44 -1.33
C SER A 165 9.17 1.49 -2.60
N PHE A 166 9.14 0.43 -3.42
CA PHE A 166 9.83 0.38 -4.71
C PHE A 166 8.84 0.66 -5.85
N LEU A 167 9.10 1.71 -6.64
CA LEU A 167 8.23 2.12 -7.72
C LEU A 167 8.53 1.33 -9.01
N PHE A 168 7.91 0.19 -9.14
CA PHE A 168 8.02 -0.64 -10.35
C PHE A 168 7.38 0.05 -11.54
N ARG A 169 7.99 0.01 -12.72
CA ARG A 169 7.55 0.71 -13.96
C ARG A 169 7.40 2.22 -13.79
N GLY A 170 8.22 2.82 -12.93
CA GLY A 170 8.19 4.26 -12.66
C GLY A 170 8.83 5.13 -13.72
N ASP A 171 9.19 4.61 -14.89
CA ASP A 171 9.84 5.36 -15.95
C ASP A 171 8.92 6.38 -16.63
N ALA A 172 9.42 7.61 -16.83
CA ALA A 172 8.65 8.70 -17.45
C ALA A 172 8.39 8.49 -18.95
N LYS A 173 9.27 7.76 -19.65
CA LYS A 173 9.16 7.52 -21.10
C LYS A 173 8.20 6.36 -21.40
N SER A 174 8.35 5.23 -20.67
CA SER A 174 7.56 4.03 -20.96
C SER A 174 7.26 3.22 -19.70
N ASN A 175 6.04 2.68 -19.59
CA ASN A 175 5.67 1.73 -18.56
C ASN A 175 6.14 0.28 -18.85
N THR A 176 6.85 0.07 -19.95
CA THR A 176 7.52 -1.20 -20.25
C THR A 176 8.92 -1.29 -19.67
N ILE A 177 9.50 -0.16 -19.27
CA ILE A 177 10.76 -0.11 -18.53
C ILE A 177 10.45 -0.45 -17.06
N LEU A 178 10.99 -1.57 -16.61
CA LEU A 178 10.66 -2.14 -15.29
C LEU A 178 11.27 -1.33 -14.14
N GLU A 179 12.54 -0.94 -14.30
CA GLU A 179 13.30 -0.11 -13.37
C GLU A 179 13.82 1.09 -14.16
N GLY A 180 13.12 2.21 -14.05
CA GLY A 180 13.40 3.42 -14.82
C GLY A 180 14.02 4.53 -13.98
N ASP A 181 13.67 5.76 -14.33
CA ASP A 181 14.18 6.98 -13.69
C ASP A 181 13.53 7.29 -12.32
N HIS A 182 12.39 6.67 -12.00
CA HIS A 182 11.70 6.77 -10.71
C HIS A 182 11.61 5.40 -10.05
N LEU A 183 12.33 5.21 -8.94
CA LEU A 183 12.39 3.94 -8.21
C LEU A 183 11.73 4.00 -6.82
N GLU A 184 11.34 5.21 -6.35
CA GLU A 184 10.76 5.40 -5.03
C GLU A 184 9.25 5.60 -5.12
N GLY A 185 8.49 4.78 -4.36
CA GLY A 185 7.06 4.96 -4.15
C GLY A 185 6.76 5.73 -2.86
N LEU A 186 5.47 5.89 -2.54
CA LEU A 186 5.04 6.61 -1.32
C LEU A 186 5.24 5.81 -0.03
N ASP A 187 5.71 4.57 -0.15
CA ASP A 187 6.13 3.74 0.98
C ASP A 187 5.05 3.62 2.08
N PHE A 188 3.83 3.29 1.66
CA PHE A 188 2.75 2.92 2.57
C PHE A 188 2.81 1.44 2.97
N ILE A 189 3.48 0.62 2.14
CA ILE A 189 3.87 -0.76 2.42
C ILE A 189 5.36 -0.91 2.14
N HIS A 190 6.12 -1.27 3.19
CA HIS A 190 7.58 -1.26 3.19
C HIS A 190 8.19 -2.49 2.52
N ASN A 191 9.35 -2.33 1.86
CA ASN A 191 10.08 -3.41 1.21
C ASN A 191 9.23 -4.22 0.19
N VAL A 192 8.30 -3.53 -0.49
CA VAL A 192 7.38 -4.13 -1.47
C VAL A 192 7.47 -3.41 -2.80
N ALA A 193 7.54 -4.19 -3.88
CA ALA A 193 7.32 -3.77 -5.26
C ALA A 193 5.96 -4.30 -5.76
N ILE A 194 5.10 -3.42 -6.27
CA ILE A 194 3.76 -3.79 -6.74
C ILE A 194 3.70 -3.67 -8.26
N ASP A 195 3.31 -4.75 -8.96
CA ASP A 195 2.91 -4.70 -10.37
C ASP A 195 1.40 -4.92 -10.51
N GLN A 196 0.84 -4.52 -11.63
CA GLN A 196 -0.59 -4.48 -11.89
C GLN A 196 -0.92 -4.94 -13.32
N HIS A 197 -2.18 -5.32 -13.58
CA HIS A 197 -2.65 -5.86 -14.86
C HIS A 197 -1.85 -7.11 -15.29
N ILE A 198 -1.51 -7.99 -14.35
CA ILE A 198 -0.47 -9.00 -14.58
C ILE A 198 -0.84 -10.00 -15.67
N LEU A 199 -2.05 -10.53 -15.68
CA LEU A 199 -2.48 -11.54 -16.68
C LEU A 199 -2.88 -10.90 -18.01
N PRO A 200 -3.75 -9.87 -18.07
CA PRO A 200 -4.15 -9.26 -19.35
C PRO A 200 -3.01 -8.65 -20.15
N ARG A 201 -1.91 -8.30 -19.47
CA ARG A 201 -0.71 -7.71 -20.10
C ARG A 201 0.50 -8.63 -20.15
N ASN A 202 0.34 -9.94 -19.85
CA ASN A 202 1.44 -10.92 -19.78
C ASN A 202 2.61 -10.50 -18.90
N ARG A 203 2.34 -9.89 -17.73
CA ARG A 203 3.34 -9.33 -16.82
C ARG A 203 3.74 -10.26 -15.67
N GLN A 204 3.16 -11.45 -15.59
CA GLN A 204 3.37 -12.40 -14.48
C GLN A 204 4.83 -12.85 -14.32
N PHE A 205 5.71 -12.53 -15.27
CA PHE A 205 7.14 -12.84 -15.18
C PHE A 205 8.04 -11.62 -14.91
N ASP A 206 7.48 -10.41 -14.99
CA ASP A 206 8.29 -9.19 -15.04
C ASP A 206 8.95 -8.86 -13.69
N LEU A 207 8.27 -9.09 -12.57
CA LEU A 207 8.83 -8.87 -11.23
C LEU A 207 10.00 -9.82 -10.88
N ILE A 208 10.15 -10.94 -11.59
CA ILE A 208 11.20 -11.95 -11.31
C ILE A 208 12.60 -11.32 -11.35
N SER A 209 12.91 -10.55 -12.39
CA SER A 209 14.21 -9.91 -12.56
C SER A 209 14.48 -8.89 -11.45
N THR A 210 13.49 -8.08 -11.11
CA THR A 210 13.60 -7.05 -10.06
C THR A 210 13.80 -7.68 -8.68
N ILE A 211 13.05 -8.75 -8.34
CA ILE A 211 13.22 -9.42 -7.04
C ILE A 211 14.58 -10.14 -6.94
N LYS A 212 15.11 -10.68 -8.04
CA LYS A 212 16.47 -11.22 -8.05
C LYS A 212 17.53 -10.15 -7.80
N LYS A 213 17.37 -8.97 -8.38
CA LYS A 213 18.28 -7.83 -8.23
C LYS A 213 18.15 -7.17 -6.84
N HIS A 214 16.95 -7.15 -6.28
CA HIS A 214 16.62 -6.54 -5.00
C HIS A 214 16.04 -7.58 -4.01
N PRO A 215 16.86 -8.52 -3.48
CA PRO A 215 16.38 -9.70 -2.74
C PRO A 215 15.69 -9.41 -1.41
N LYS A 216 15.75 -8.18 -0.92
CA LYS A 216 15.00 -7.75 0.27
C LYS A 216 13.54 -7.41 -0.05
N LEU A 217 13.24 -7.08 -1.30
CA LEU A 217 11.88 -6.76 -1.72
C LEU A 217 11.00 -8.02 -1.74
N LEU A 218 9.74 -7.84 -1.42
CA LEU A 218 8.65 -8.76 -1.76
C LEU A 218 7.96 -8.22 -3.01
N GLY A 219 7.81 -9.02 -4.04
CA GLY A 219 7.01 -8.66 -5.21
C GLY A 219 5.56 -9.07 -5.02
N ILE A 220 4.64 -8.17 -5.35
CA ILE A 220 3.20 -8.43 -5.33
C ILE A 220 2.62 -8.02 -6.68
N GLY A 221 2.25 -9.00 -7.51
CA GLY A 221 1.57 -8.77 -8.78
C GLY A 221 0.06 -8.93 -8.60
N ILE A 222 -0.71 -7.89 -8.87
CA ILE A 222 -2.16 -7.90 -8.69
C ILE A 222 -2.84 -7.87 -10.07
N ASP A 223 -3.76 -8.79 -10.29
CA ASP A 223 -4.49 -8.85 -11.55
C ASP A 223 -5.66 -7.87 -11.61
N GLU A 224 -6.20 -7.65 -12.81
CA GLU A 224 -7.37 -6.77 -12.99
C GLU A 224 -8.57 -7.25 -12.18
N SER A 225 -9.42 -6.31 -11.76
CA SER A 225 -10.62 -6.56 -10.96
C SER A 225 -10.34 -7.33 -9.65
N THR A 226 -9.12 -7.23 -9.13
CA THR A 226 -8.64 -7.90 -7.92
C THR A 226 -7.91 -6.90 -7.05
N ALA A 227 -8.00 -7.08 -5.74
CA ALA A 227 -7.34 -6.22 -4.78
C ALA A 227 -6.78 -7.01 -3.59
N ILE A 228 -5.82 -6.40 -2.90
CA ILE A 228 -5.43 -6.80 -1.55
C ILE A 228 -5.86 -5.72 -0.56
N VAL A 229 -6.40 -6.16 0.58
CA VAL A 229 -6.72 -5.30 1.73
C VAL A 229 -5.65 -5.52 2.78
N VAL A 230 -4.80 -4.52 2.98
CA VAL A 230 -3.64 -4.61 3.90
C VAL A 230 -3.98 -3.98 5.24
N LYS A 231 -3.69 -4.69 6.32
CA LYS A 231 -3.70 -4.19 7.70
C LYS A 231 -2.46 -4.71 8.42
N LYS A 232 -1.61 -3.83 8.91
CA LYS A 232 -0.34 -4.21 9.56
C LYS A 232 0.49 -5.15 8.67
N ASP A 233 0.85 -6.30 9.20
CA ASP A 233 1.66 -7.31 8.51
C ASP A 233 0.82 -8.36 7.76
N GLN A 234 -0.47 -8.12 7.51
CA GLN A 234 -1.32 -9.07 6.81
C GLN A 234 -2.12 -8.40 5.70
N PHE A 235 -2.31 -9.13 4.61
CA PHE A 235 -3.35 -8.77 3.64
C PHE A 235 -4.29 -9.95 3.33
N GLU A 236 -5.46 -9.62 2.82
CA GLU A 236 -6.47 -10.55 2.29
C GLU A 236 -6.75 -10.19 0.83
N VAL A 237 -6.89 -11.21 -0.02
CA VAL A 237 -7.27 -11.06 -1.43
C VAL A 237 -8.78 -10.97 -1.57
N ILE A 238 -9.26 -9.93 -2.27
CA ILE A 238 -10.67 -9.74 -2.66
C ILE A 238 -10.75 -9.47 -4.16
N GLY A 239 -11.93 -9.68 -4.74
CA GLY A 239 -12.15 -9.46 -6.19
C GLY A 239 -12.22 -10.76 -6.97
N ASN A 240 -11.91 -10.72 -8.28
CA ASN A 240 -12.36 -11.75 -9.23
C ASN A 240 -11.22 -12.62 -9.81
N SER A 241 -9.96 -12.25 -9.62
CA SER A 241 -8.80 -12.94 -10.19
C SER A 241 -7.78 -13.29 -9.12
N VAL A 242 -6.49 -13.15 -9.39
CA VAL A 242 -5.40 -13.65 -8.56
C VAL A 242 -4.41 -12.56 -8.17
N VAL A 243 -3.62 -12.86 -7.14
CA VAL A 243 -2.45 -12.09 -6.72
C VAL A 243 -1.23 -13.01 -6.77
N ALA A 244 -0.19 -12.62 -7.49
CA ALA A 244 1.07 -13.35 -7.56
C ALA A 244 2.05 -12.82 -6.51
N ILE A 245 2.71 -13.72 -5.78
CA ILE A 245 3.72 -13.40 -4.77
C ILE A 245 5.08 -13.85 -5.26
N TYR A 246 6.05 -12.92 -5.26
CA TYR A 246 7.43 -13.12 -5.68
C TYR A 246 8.35 -12.90 -4.48
N ASP A 247 8.95 -13.99 -4.00
CA ASP A 247 9.93 -13.93 -2.91
C ASP A 247 11.21 -14.64 -3.33
N ILE A 248 12.36 -14.05 -3.09
CA ILE A 248 13.67 -14.62 -3.44
C ILE A 248 13.85 -16.03 -2.84
N ALA A 249 13.26 -16.31 -1.68
CA ALA A 249 13.32 -17.64 -1.06
C ALA A 249 12.68 -18.73 -1.94
N ASN A 250 11.76 -18.36 -2.84
CA ASN A 250 11.09 -19.29 -3.76
C ASN A 250 11.87 -19.48 -5.08
N PHE A 251 12.92 -18.68 -5.34
CA PHE A 251 13.75 -18.80 -6.56
C PHE A 251 14.83 -19.86 -6.46
N LYS A 252 14.83 -20.73 -5.45
CA LYS A 252 15.76 -21.85 -5.38
C LYS A 252 15.58 -22.68 -6.64
N GLU A 253 16.67 -22.78 -7.43
CA GLU A 253 16.74 -23.70 -8.56
C GLU A 253 16.26 -25.07 -8.12
N LYS A 254 15.58 -25.79 -9.03
CA LYS A 254 15.14 -27.17 -8.82
C LYS A 254 16.28 -27.99 -8.19
N ALA A 255 16.34 -28.02 -6.88
CA ALA A 255 16.98 -29.13 -6.22
C ALA A 255 16.13 -30.33 -6.67
N THR A 256 16.71 -31.18 -7.50
CA THR A 256 16.15 -32.43 -7.91
C THR A 256 15.78 -33.21 -6.65
N ASN A 257 14.52 -33.11 -6.27
CA ASN A 257 13.99 -33.94 -5.20
C ASN A 257 13.83 -35.34 -5.78
N PRO A 258 14.57 -36.36 -5.30
CA PRO A 258 14.48 -37.73 -5.85
C PRO A 258 13.08 -38.35 -5.68
N SER A 259 12.20 -37.76 -4.86
CA SER A 259 10.87 -38.30 -4.54
C SER A 259 9.74 -37.85 -5.45
N GLY A 260 10.00 -37.03 -6.48
CA GLY A 260 8.97 -36.70 -7.48
C GLY A 260 7.76 -35.88 -6.96
N GLU A 261 7.79 -35.43 -5.72
CA GLU A 261 6.75 -34.57 -5.19
C GLU A 261 6.86 -33.16 -5.77
N SER A 262 5.87 -32.77 -6.55
CA SER A 262 5.69 -31.45 -7.14
C SER A 262 5.34 -30.43 -6.04
N GLY A 263 6.35 -29.98 -5.30
CA GLY A 263 6.25 -28.75 -4.54
C GLY A 263 6.11 -27.57 -5.50
N ASN A 264 5.37 -26.54 -5.13
CA ASN A 264 5.24 -25.25 -5.84
C ASN A 264 6.62 -24.54 -5.93
N ASN A 265 7.51 -25.02 -6.77
CA ASN A 265 8.89 -24.55 -6.92
C ASN A 265 9.05 -23.55 -8.09
N GLY A 266 8.00 -22.80 -8.39
CA GLY A 266 8.05 -21.71 -9.37
C GLY A 266 8.59 -20.41 -8.73
N PRO A 267 9.01 -19.45 -9.56
CA PRO A 267 9.51 -18.16 -9.10
C PRO A 267 8.42 -17.29 -8.42
N PHE A 268 7.18 -17.70 -8.48
CA PHE A 268 6.04 -17.09 -7.80
C PHE A 268 4.93 -18.12 -7.60
N PHE A 269 3.98 -17.78 -6.73
CA PHE A 269 2.73 -18.53 -6.57
C PHE A 269 1.55 -17.58 -6.54
N PHE A 270 0.37 -18.10 -6.87
CA PHE A 270 -0.86 -17.33 -6.86
C PHE A 270 -1.65 -17.49 -5.55
N LEU A 271 -2.24 -16.38 -5.13
CA LEU A 271 -3.29 -16.32 -4.12
C LEU A 271 -4.61 -15.96 -4.78
N SER A 272 -5.67 -16.59 -4.30
CA SER A 272 -7.05 -16.36 -4.75
C SER A 272 -7.87 -15.66 -3.68
N LYS A 273 -9.07 -15.20 -4.06
CA LYS A 273 -10.04 -14.56 -3.16
C LYS A 273 -10.19 -15.30 -1.82
N GLY A 274 -10.15 -14.53 -0.74
CA GLY A 274 -10.27 -15.00 0.65
C GLY A 274 -8.98 -15.52 1.27
N GLN A 275 -7.93 -15.76 0.47
CA GLN A 275 -6.64 -16.15 1.00
C GLN A 275 -5.95 -14.96 1.64
N LYS A 276 -5.25 -15.24 2.75
CA LYS A 276 -4.51 -14.24 3.52
C LYS A 276 -3.02 -14.54 3.47
N PHE A 277 -2.22 -13.48 3.51
CA PHE A 277 -0.78 -13.57 3.48
C PHE A 277 -0.15 -12.68 4.55
N ASN A 278 0.81 -13.25 5.30
CA ASN A 278 1.60 -12.51 6.26
C ASN A 278 2.83 -11.92 5.55
N LEU A 279 2.93 -10.61 5.51
CA LEU A 279 3.99 -9.86 4.85
C LEU A 279 5.34 -10.01 5.54
N LYS A 280 5.36 -10.10 6.87
CA LYS A 280 6.56 -10.20 7.68
C LYS A 280 7.16 -11.60 7.60
N ASP A 281 6.33 -12.61 7.75
CA ASP A 281 6.74 -14.02 7.72
C ASP A 281 6.82 -14.55 6.29
N ARG A 282 6.29 -13.80 5.30
CA ARG A 282 6.20 -14.15 3.87
C ARG A 282 5.53 -15.50 3.64
N LYS A 283 4.40 -15.73 4.30
CA LYS A 283 3.66 -17.01 4.29
C LYS A 283 2.16 -16.80 4.16
N ILE A 284 1.50 -17.77 3.56
CA ILE A 284 0.03 -17.85 3.58
C ILE A 284 -0.40 -18.04 5.03
N SER A 285 -1.32 -17.16 5.47
CA SER A 285 -1.95 -17.28 6.80
C SER A 285 -3.08 -18.30 6.74
N LYS A 286 -3.22 -19.10 7.79
CA LYS A 286 -4.34 -20.02 7.96
C LYS A 286 -5.61 -19.29 8.35
#